data_ad75ab5d252ac68d8e0d86c3e76a034b
#
_entry.id   ad75ab5d252ac68d8e0d86c3e76a034b
#
_cell.length_a   1.000
_cell.length_b   1.000
_cell.length_c   1.000
_cell.angle_alpha   90.00
_cell.angle_beta   90.00
_cell.angle_gamma   90.00
#
_symmetry.space_group_name_H-M   'P 1'
#
loop_
_entity.id
_entity.type
_entity.pdbx_description
1 polymer ?
#
loop_
_entity_poly.entity_id
_entity_poly.type
_entity_poly.pdbx_seq_one_letter_code
_entity_poly.pdbx_strand_id
1 'polypeptide(L)'
;MKNPIVITLLFLFCTLLVKAQDVKKTQPDSIIKIIPFGEGRHTDYLFTIGGQLQTAEDVKIRLLAYAPSAMEFQKAKNQVTWGFVTSGGAVASSIAAIILFIHHGREDLDNMPTAGWVNGKPGFIYPTQHHSSLTGAYIFTGMAMALMVTSFVHFVKAGKHGNRAIKVYNLQYQ
;
A
#
# COMPACT_ATOMS: atom_id res chain seq x y z
N MET A 1 14.84 -52.38 28.66
CA MET A 1 15.70 -52.49 27.47
C MET A 1 15.08 -51.63 26.38
N LYS A 2 15.69 -50.50 26.04
CA LYS A 2 15.19 -49.57 24.99
C LYS A 2 15.51 -50.20 23.64
N ASN A 3 14.50 -50.46 22.82
CA ASN A 3 14.61 -51.16 21.55
C ASN A 3 15.55 -50.42 20.59
N PRO A 4 16.80 -50.94 20.33
CA PRO A 4 17.74 -50.32 19.43
C PRO A 4 17.19 -50.23 17.98
N ILE A 5 16.25 -51.10 17.63
CA ILE A 5 15.57 -51.14 16.33
C ILE A 5 14.80 -49.83 16.03
N VAL A 6 14.13 -49.24 17.03
CA VAL A 6 13.36 -47.99 16.85
C VAL A 6 14.29 -46.81 16.59
N ILE A 7 15.43 -46.76 17.27
CA ILE A 7 16.46 -45.71 17.08
C ILE A 7 17.10 -45.82 15.70
N THR A 8 17.39 -47.02 15.24
CA THR A 8 17.95 -47.25 13.91
C THR A 8 16.96 -46.89 12.80
N LEU A 9 15.66 -47.19 12.99
CA LEU A 9 14.61 -46.86 12.06
C LEU A 9 14.41 -45.33 11.97
N LEU A 10 14.49 -44.65 13.11
CA LEU A 10 14.38 -43.15 13.14
C LEU A 10 15.56 -42.51 12.42
N PHE A 11 16.78 -43.01 12.59
CA PHE A 11 17.96 -42.52 11.88
C PHE A 11 17.87 -42.75 10.36
N LEU A 12 17.33 -43.90 9.94
CA LEU A 12 17.13 -44.21 8.52
C LEU A 12 16.09 -43.28 7.88
N PHE A 13 15.03 -42.94 8.62
CA PHE A 13 14.00 -41.99 8.16
C PHE A 13 14.56 -40.56 8.04
N CYS A 14 15.42 -40.13 8.99
CA CYS A 14 16.08 -38.82 8.91
C CYS A 14 17.02 -38.69 7.70
N THR A 15 17.76 -39.76 7.35
CA THR A 15 18.67 -39.74 6.19
C THR A 15 17.92 -39.73 4.85
N LEU A 16 16.72 -40.34 4.78
CA LEU A 16 15.85 -40.28 3.60
C LEU A 16 15.23 -38.90 3.39
N LEU A 17 14.91 -38.20 4.49
CA LEU A 17 14.36 -36.83 4.41
C LEU A 17 15.43 -35.80 3.96
N VAL A 18 16.69 -36.01 4.32
CA VAL A 18 17.80 -35.12 3.89
C VAL A 18 18.08 -35.22 2.38
N LYS A 19 17.93 -36.41 1.78
CA LYS A 19 18.11 -36.60 0.34
C LYS A 19 16.94 -36.04 -0.52
N ALA A 20 15.78 -35.83 0.07
CA ALA A 20 14.64 -35.23 -0.65
C ALA A 20 14.77 -33.70 -0.88
N GLN A 21 15.80 -33.07 -0.28
CA GLN A 21 16.04 -31.63 -0.44
C GLN A 21 17.05 -31.27 -1.54
N ASP A 22 17.68 -32.22 -2.19
CA ASP A 22 18.47 -31.99 -3.40
C ASP A 22 17.53 -31.85 -4.62
N VAL A 23 16.63 -30.89 -4.56
CA VAL A 23 15.87 -30.44 -5.74
C VAL A 23 16.84 -29.70 -6.65
N LYS A 24 17.12 -30.34 -7.78
CA LYS A 24 17.94 -29.88 -8.89
C LYS A 24 17.90 -28.36 -9.07
N LYS A 25 19.00 -27.70 -8.75
CA LYS A 25 19.26 -26.26 -8.98
C LYS A 25 19.45 -25.90 -10.46
N THR A 26 19.00 -26.70 -11.40
CA THR A 26 19.33 -26.50 -12.81
C THR A 26 18.09 -26.58 -13.67
N GLN A 27 17.30 -25.50 -13.69
CA GLN A 27 16.42 -25.24 -14.84
C GLN A 27 16.48 -23.75 -15.17
N PRO A 28 17.02 -23.36 -16.35
CA PRO A 28 16.93 -21.99 -16.89
C PRO A 28 15.46 -21.52 -17.02
N ASP A 29 14.52 -22.44 -16.97
CA ASP A 29 13.07 -22.21 -17.04
C ASP A 29 12.45 -21.67 -15.73
N SER A 30 13.24 -21.43 -14.70
CA SER A 30 12.71 -20.98 -13.39
C SER A 30 12.87 -19.48 -13.15
N ILE A 31 13.50 -18.75 -14.06
CA ILE A 31 13.72 -17.31 -13.94
C ILE A 31 12.42 -16.55 -14.18
N ILE A 32 12.01 -15.73 -13.21
CA ILE A 32 10.87 -14.83 -13.35
C ILE A 32 11.28 -13.62 -14.18
N LYS A 33 10.64 -13.44 -15.33
CA LYS A 33 10.79 -12.24 -16.17
C LYS A 33 9.54 -11.39 -16.09
N ILE A 34 9.72 -10.08 -16.00
CA ILE A 34 8.65 -9.09 -16.06
C ILE A 34 8.62 -8.55 -17.49
N ILE A 35 7.51 -8.67 -18.15
CA ILE A 35 7.29 -8.15 -19.50
C ILE A 35 6.27 -7.01 -19.39
N PRO A 36 6.64 -5.77 -19.73
CA PRO A 36 5.67 -4.68 -19.81
C PRO A 36 4.69 -4.97 -20.95
N PHE A 37 3.41 -4.81 -20.70
CA PHE A 37 2.33 -5.00 -21.66
C PHE A 37 1.45 -3.76 -21.68
N GLY A 38 1.06 -3.31 -22.87
CA GLY A 38 0.23 -2.13 -23.09
C GLY A 38 0.97 -1.01 -23.80
N GLU A 39 0.21 -0.06 -24.33
CA GLU A 39 0.72 1.11 -25.05
C GLU A 39 0.40 2.39 -24.27
N GLY A 40 1.36 3.31 -24.25
CA GLY A 40 1.18 4.66 -23.73
C GLY A 40 1.07 4.73 -22.21
N ARG A 41 -0.02 5.33 -21.69
CA ARG A 41 -0.22 5.58 -20.25
C ARG A 41 -0.69 4.38 -19.42
N HIS A 42 -1.10 3.29 -20.09
CA HIS A 42 -1.59 2.06 -19.45
C HIS A 42 -0.58 0.94 -19.69
N THR A 43 0.46 0.90 -18.87
CA THR A 43 1.45 -0.17 -18.91
C THR A 43 1.15 -1.12 -17.76
N ASP A 44 0.67 -2.31 -18.09
CA ASP A 44 0.55 -3.44 -17.18
C ASP A 44 1.79 -4.33 -17.27
N TYR A 45 1.93 -5.24 -16.33
CA TYR A 45 3.07 -6.14 -16.27
C TYR A 45 2.60 -7.58 -16.31
N LEU A 46 3.17 -8.35 -17.24
CA LEU A 46 3.01 -9.79 -17.32
C LEU A 46 4.24 -10.46 -16.73
N PHE A 47 4.00 -11.59 -16.07
CA PHE A 47 5.08 -12.43 -15.57
C PHE A 47 5.25 -13.66 -16.45
N THR A 48 6.50 -14.01 -16.76
CA THR A 48 6.80 -15.24 -17.49
C THR A 48 7.87 -16.04 -16.77
N ILE A 49 7.73 -17.36 -16.83
CA ILE A 49 8.70 -18.31 -16.31
C ILE A 49 8.87 -19.39 -17.40
N GLY A 50 10.11 -19.61 -17.85
CA GLY A 50 10.37 -20.54 -18.96
C GLY A 50 9.66 -20.17 -20.27
N GLY A 51 9.36 -18.86 -20.48
CA GLY A 51 8.62 -18.39 -21.65
C GLY A 51 7.10 -18.55 -21.56
N GLN A 52 6.57 -19.17 -20.48
CA GLN A 52 5.13 -19.32 -20.26
C GLN A 52 4.61 -18.19 -19.37
N LEU A 53 3.43 -17.67 -19.71
CA LEU A 53 2.73 -16.67 -18.89
C LEU A 53 2.35 -17.27 -17.54
N GLN A 54 2.57 -16.50 -16.48
CA GLN A 54 2.24 -16.89 -15.12
C GLN A 54 1.29 -15.87 -14.48
N THR A 55 0.46 -16.34 -13.57
CA THR A 55 -0.37 -15.45 -12.79
C THR A 55 0.46 -14.77 -11.68
N ALA A 56 -0.02 -13.64 -11.19
CA ALA A 56 0.61 -12.97 -10.04
C ALA A 56 0.64 -13.86 -8.79
N GLU A 57 -0.34 -14.76 -8.64
CA GLU A 57 -0.41 -15.71 -7.53
C GLU A 57 0.66 -16.80 -7.64
N ASP A 58 0.91 -17.34 -8.83
CA ASP A 58 1.98 -18.33 -9.07
C ASP A 58 3.34 -17.73 -8.77
N VAL A 59 3.57 -16.49 -9.20
CA VAL A 59 4.80 -15.75 -8.89
C VAL A 59 4.95 -15.54 -7.38
N LYS A 60 3.88 -15.15 -6.69
CA LYS A 60 3.86 -14.97 -5.24
C LYS A 60 4.22 -16.27 -4.50
N ILE A 61 3.64 -17.41 -4.89
CA ILE A 61 3.95 -18.72 -4.30
C ILE A 61 5.45 -19.03 -4.44
N ARG A 62 6.02 -18.79 -5.61
CA ARG A 62 7.45 -19.02 -5.86
C ARG A 62 8.35 -18.08 -5.05
N LEU A 63 7.99 -16.79 -4.95
CA LEU A 63 8.75 -15.83 -4.12
C LEU A 63 8.72 -16.21 -2.65
N LEU A 64 7.60 -16.75 -2.15
CA LEU A 64 7.46 -17.19 -0.76
C LEU A 64 8.19 -18.50 -0.47
N ALA A 65 8.41 -19.35 -1.47
CA ALA A 65 9.14 -20.60 -1.32
C ALA A 65 10.64 -20.42 -1.03
N TYR A 66 11.23 -19.26 -1.38
CA TYR A 66 12.64 -18.95 -1.14
C TYR A 66 12.77 -17.87 -0.07
N ALA A 67 13.34 -18.20 1.09
CA ALA A 67 13.35 -17.33 2.26
C ALA A 67 13.89 -15.90 2.01
N PRO A 68 15.00 -15.67 1.27
CA PRO A 68 15.50 -14.32 1.00
C PRO A 68 14.52 -13.48 0.16
N SER A 69 13.87 -14.07 -0.85
CA SER A 69 12.86 -13.35 -1.66
C SER A 69 11.57 -13.14 -0.88
N ALA A 70 11.17 -14.10 -0.03
CA ALA A 70 10.02 -13.97 0.85
C ALA A 70 10.15 -12.78 1.82
N MET A 71 11.34 -12.55 2.36
CA MET A 71 11.61 -11.38 3.23
C MET A 71 11.40 -10.06 2.48
N GLU A 72 11.92 -9.92 1.27
CA GLU A 72 11.75 -8.71 0.47
C GLU A 72 10.29 -8.53 0.02
N PHE A 73 9.61 -9.63 -0.34
CA PHE A 73 8.18 -9.61 -0.67
C PHE A 73 7.31 -9.18 0.53
N GLN A 74 7.64 -9.65 1.74
CA GLN A 74 6.92 -9.23 2.95
C GLN A 74 7.14 -7.75 3.26
N LYS A 75 8.36 -7.22 3.04
CA LYS A 75 8.61 -5.77 3.13
C LYS A 75 7.75 -4.99 2.13
N ALA A 76 7.67 -5.47 0.87
CA ALA A 76 6.80 -4.85 -0.14
C ALA A 76 5.35 -4.82 0.34
N LYS A 77 4.81 -5.94 0.83
CA LYS A 77 3.45 -6.04 1.35
C LYS A 77 3.20 -5.05 2.50
N ASN A 78 4.13 -4.97 3.45
CA ASN A 78 4.02 -4.03 4.56
C ASN A 78 3.99 -2.57 4.07
N GLN A 79 4.81 -2.21 3.07
CA GLN A 79 4.79 -0.88 2.48
C GLN A 79 3.46 -0.58 1.77
N VAL A 80 2.89 -1.54 1.05
CA VAL A 80 1.55 -1.39 0.46
C VAL A 80 0.49 -1.12 1.53
N THR A 81 0.51 -1.90 2.62
CA THR A 81 -0.42 -1.70 3.75
C THR A 81 -0.32 -0.29 4.32
N TRP A 82 0.89 0.18 4.61
CA TRP A 82 1.11 1.54 5.12
C TRP A 82 0.73 2.61 4.09
N GLY A 83 0.94 2.35 2.79
CA GLY A 83 0.47 3.21 1.72
C GLY A 83 -1.05 3.40 1.74
N PHE A 84 -1.81 2.32 1.92
CA PHE A 84 -3.27 2.40 2.04
C PHE A 84 -3.74 3.06 3.33
N VAL A 85 -3.10 2.78 4.46
CA VAL A 85 -3.44 3.42 5.75
C VAL A 85 -3.25 4.94 5.67
N THR A 86 -2.11 5.39 5.15
CA THR A 86 -1.82 6.83 5.00
C THR A 86 -2.70 7.49 3.94
N SER A 87 -3.03 6.80 2.85
CA SER A 87 -3.99 7.28 1.84
C SER A 87 -5.38 7.45 2.43
N GLY A 88 -5.87 6.47 3.20
CA GLY A 88 -7.15 6.55 3.92
C GLY A 88 -7.19 7.73 4.89
N GLY A 89 -6.11 7.94 5.64
CA GLY A 89 -5.94 9.09 6.51
C GLY A 89 -5.97 10.44 5.75
N ALA A 90 -5.35 10.49 4.57
CA ALA A 90 -5.38 11.69 3.73
C ALA A 90 -6.81 12.01 3.25
N VAL A 91 -7.56 10.99 2.81
CA VAL A 91 -8.97 11.17 2.40
C VAL A 91 -9.82 11.64 3.57
N ALA A 92 -9.70 11.02 4.75
CA ALA A 92 -10.45 11.41 5.93
C ALA A 92 -10.13 12.86 6.35
N SER A 93 -8.86 13.26 6.34
CA SER A 93 -8.45 14.63 6.64
C SER A 93 -8.97 15.63 5.61
N SER A 94 -9.00 15.27 4.32
CA SER A 94 -9.57 16.11 3.26
C SER A 94 -11.07 16.34 3.47
N ILE A 95 -11.81 15.31 3.81
CA ILE A 95 -13.25 15.40 4.10
C ILE A 95 -13.48 16.32 5.31
N ALA A 96 -12.70 16.16 6.39
CA ALA A 96 -12.79 17.03 7.56
C ALA A 96 -12.51 18.50 7.22
N ALA A 97 -11.47 18.76 6.41
CA ALA A 97 -11.16 20.10 5.93
C ALA A 97 -12.32 20.72 5.14
N ILE A 98 -12.89 19.96 4.19
CA ILE A 98 -14.03 20.42 3.36
C ILE A 98 -15.23 20.77 4.25
N ILE A 99 -15.58 19.92 5.21
CA ILE A 99 -16.69 20.16 6.14
C ILE A 99 -16.47 21.47 6.91
N LEU A 100 -15.26 21.71 7.42
CA LEU A 100 -14.92 22.92 8.15
C LEU A 100 -14.97 24.18 7.25
N PHE A 101 -14.52 24.09 6.00
CA PHE A 101 -14.63 25.18 5.04
C PHE A 101 -16.10 25.51 4.69
N ILE A 102 -16.93 24.47 4.50
CA ILE A 102 -18.36 24.67 4.23
C ILE A 102 -19.06 25.30 5.43
N HIS A 103 -18.74 24.84 6.66
CA HIS A 103 -19.32 25.39 7.87
C HIS A 103 -18.99 26.87 8.01
N HIS A 104 -17.71 27.22 7.86
CA HIS A 104 -17.28 28.63 7.91
C HIS A 104 -17.94 29.50 6.82
N GLY A 105 -18.01 29.00 5.59
CA GLY A 105 -18.69 29.73 4.50
C GLY A 105 -20.17 29.94 4.75
N ARG A 106 -20.87 29.02 5.43
CA ARG A 106 -22.28 29.23 5.85
C ARG A 106 -22.40 30.30 6.92
N GLU A 107 -21.51 30.27 7.93
CA GLU A 107 -21.51 31.33 8.96
C GLU A 107 -21.26 32.71 8.37
N ASP A 108 -20.37 32.84 7.38
CA ASP A 108 -20.13 34.09 6.68
C ASP A 108 -21.39 34.59 5.92
N LEU A 109 -22.14 33.65 5.30
CA LEU A 109 -23.40 34.00 4.66
C LEU A 109 -24.49 34.45 5.66
N ASP A 110 -24.57 33.76 6.80
CA ASP A 110 -25.53 34.09 7.88
C ASP A 110 -25.20 35.44 8.54
N ASN A 111 -23.92 35.84 8.55
CA ASN A 111 -23.44 37.11 9.04
C ASN A 111 -23.61 38.28 8.05
N MET A 112 -24.09 38.03 6.82
CA MET A 112 -24.32 39.10 5.87
C MET A 112 -25.49 40.01 6.31
N PRO A 113 -25.33 41.34 6.21
CA PRO A 113 -26.40 42.26 6.55
C PRO A 113 -27.58 42.07 5.58
N THR A 114 -28.78 41.98 6.13
CA THR A 114 -30.02 41.86 5.35
C THR A 114 -30.74 43.20 5.29
N ALA A 115 -31.30 43.53 4.12
CA ALA A 115 -32.11 44.71 3.99
C ALA A 115 -33.45 44.54 4.76
N GLY A 116 -33.81 45.54 5.57
CA GLY A 116 -35.01 45.50 6.39
C GLY A 116 -35.41 46.87 6.90
N TRP A 117 -36.43 46.91 7.78
CA TRP A 117 -36.90 48.16 8.41
C TRP A 117 -36.27 48.29 9.80
N VAL A 118 -35.47 49.32 10.00
CA VAL A 118 -34.87 49.67 11.29
C VAL A 118 -35.49 50.97 11.75
N ASN A 119 -36.20 50.95 12.87
CA ASN A 119 -36.87 52.12 13.44
C ASN A 119 -37.83 52.84 12.43
N GLY A 120 -38.59 52.05 11.63
CA GLY A 120 -39.56 52.58 10.68
C GLY A 120 -38.95 53.17 9.41
N LYS A 121 -37.67 53.00 9.16
CA LYS A 121 -36.96 53.44 7.96
C LYS A 121 -36.26 52.23 7.27
N PRO A 122 -36.17 52.25 5.92
CA PRO A 122 -35.36 51.24 5.24
C PRO A 122 -33.90 51.32 5.69
N GLY A 123 -33.30 50.16 6.03
CA GLY A 123 -31.94 50.08 6.52
C GLY A 123 -31.38 48.65 6.46
N PHE A 124 -30.20 48.45 6.99
CA PHE A 124 -29.60 47.13 7.07
C PHE A 124 -29.65 46.58 8.51
N ILE A 125 -30.10 45.34 8.64
CA ILE A 125 -30.09 44.60 9.89
C ILE A 125 -28.78 43.80 9.92
N TYR A 126 -27.94 44.06 10.89
CA TYR A 126 -26.69 43.36 11.10
C TYR A 126 -26.92 42.23 12.12
N PRO A 127 -26.73 40.95 11.72
CA PRO A 127 -26.84 39.84 12.66
C PRO A 127 -25.70 39.87 13.69
N THR A 128 -25.89 39.17 14.80
CA THR A 128 -24.81 38.95 15.78
C THR A 128 -23.72 38.13 15.13
N GLN A 129 -22.52 38.70 14.98
CA GLN A 129 -21.41 38.03 14.29
C GLN A 129 -20.94 36.83 15.10
N HIS A 130 -21.04 35.64 14.50
CA HIS A 130 -20.37 34.44 14.94
C HIS A 130 -19.22 34.16 13.97
N HIS A 131 -17.98 34.06 14.49
CA HIS A 131 -16.82 33.73 13.67
C HIS A 131 -16.23 32.40 14.12
N SER A 132 -16.34 31.38 13.29
CA SER A 132 -15.55 30.17 13.43
C SER A 132 -14.14 30.37 12.88
N SER A 133 -13.17 29.75 13.51
CA SER A 133 -11.78 29.82 13.03
C SER A 133 -11.50 28.84 11.91
N LEU A 134 -10.94 29.32 10.79
CA LEU A 134 -10.44 28.49 9.69
C LEU A 134 -9.19 27.66 10.05
N THR A 135 -8.61 27.88 11.23
CA THR A 135 -7.37 27.19 11.66
C THR A 135 -7.49 25.66 11.56
N GLY A 136 -8.62 25.10 11.99
CA GLY A 136 -8.89 23.66 11.90
C GLY A 136 -8.88 23.17 10.45
N ALA A 137 -9.53 23.92 9.54
CA ALA A 137 -9.59 23.58 8.12
C ALA A 137 -8.18 23.54 7.49
N TYR A 138 -7.34 24.53 7.78
CA TYR A 138 -5.96 24.57 7.30
C TYR A 138 -5.09 23.46 7.89
N ILE A 139 -5.26 23.12 9.18
CA ILE A 139 -4.54 21.99 9.82
C ILE A 139 -4.90 20.68 9.10
N PHE A 140 -6.18 20.40 8.88
CA PHE A 140 -6.60 19.18 8.20
C PHE A 140 -6.16 19.15 6.74
N THR A 141 -6.13 20.27 6.05
CA THR A 141 -5.59 20.37 4.69
C THR A 141 -4.10 20.04 4.67
N GLY A 142 -3.32 20.62 5.57
CA GLY A 142 -1.88 20.34 5.69
C GLY A 142 -1.62 18.87 6.03
N MET A 143 -2.42 18.28 6.94
CA MET A 143 -2.33 16.88 7.29
C MET A 143 -2.67 15.97 6.10
N ALA A 144 -3.70 16.28 5.34
CA ALA A 144 -4.08 15.53 4.15
C ALA A 144 -2.95 15.50 3.12
N MET A 145 -2.31 16.64 2.86
CA MET A 145 -1.18 16.73 1.94
C MET A 145 0.04 15.92 2.43
N ALA A 146 0.38 16.03 3.72
CA ALA A 146 1.50 15.29 4.30
C ALA A 146 1.27 13.75 4.21
N LEU A 147 0.06 13.29 4.52
CA LEU A 147 -0.32 11.88 4.43
C LEU A 147 -0.33 11.38 2.98
N MET A 148 -0.75 12.20 2.03
CA MET A 148 -0.74 11.86 0.60
C MET A 148 0.70 11.66 0.10
N VAL A 149 1.62 12.57 0.43
CA VAL A 149 3.04 12.43 0.08
C VAL A 149 3.63 11.18 0.72
N THR A 150 3.33 10.93 1.99
CA THR A 150 3.79 9.74 2.71
C THR A 150 3.28 8.45 2.06
N SER A 151 2.01 8.42 1.65
CA SER A 151 1.40 7.30 0.92
C SER A 151 2.16 7.02 -0.37
N PHE A 152 2.43 8.04 -1.16
CA PHE A 152 3.20 7.90 -2.40
C PHE A 152 4.59 7.30 -2.16
N VAL A 153 5.31 7.77 -1.13
CA VAL A 153 6.63 7.22 -0.75
C VAL A 153 6.52 5.72 -0.40
N HIS A 154 5.47 5.31 0.33
CA HIS A 154 5.24 3.90 0.65
C HIS A 154 5.01 3.06 -0.61
N PHE A 155 4.19 3.50 -1.57
CA PHE A 155 3.97 2.76 -2.81
C PHE A 155 5.24 2.65 -3.66
N VAL A 156 6.05 3.70 -3.75
CA VAL A 156 7.35 3.65 -4.45
C VAL A 156 8.30 2.65 -3.77
N LYS A 157 8.36 2.63 -2.44
CA LYS A 157 9.16 1.65 -1.69
C LYS A 157 8.64 0.23 -1.90
N ALA A 158 7.32 0.03 -1.92
CA ALA A 158 6.70 -1.26 -2.19
C ALA A 158 7.15 -1.81 -3.55
N GLY A 159 7.10 -1.00 -4.61
CA GLY A 159 7.59 -1.39 -5.94
C GLY A 159 9.07 -1.77 -5.95
N LYS A 160 9.92 -1.00 -5.24
CA LYS A 160 11.35 -1.31 -5.12
C LYS A 160 11.59 -2.65 -4.43
N HIS A 161 10.90 -2.94 -3.31
CA HIS A 161 11.00 -4.22 -2.62
C HIS A 161 10.44 -5.38 -3.42
N GLY A 162 9.33 -5.18 -4.15
CA GLY A 162 8.79 -6.18 -5.07
C GLY A 162 9.78 -6.58 -6.16
N ASN A 163 10.37 -5.60 -6.84
CA ASN A 163 11.39 -5.84 -7.86
C ASN A 163 12.65 -6.51 -7.27
N ARG A 164 13.03 -6.14 -6.03
CA ARG A 164 14.15 -6.77 -5.34
C ARG A 164 13.86 -8.22 -4.98
N ALA A 165 12.64 -8.55 -4.56
CA ALA A 165 12.23 -9.92 -4.29
C ALA A 165 12.41 -10.83 -5.52
N ILE A 166 11.99 -10.35 -6.71
CA ILE A 166 12.17 -11.08 -7.97
C ILE A 166 13.66 -11.23 -8.32
N LYS A 167 14.46 -10.18 -8.16
CA LYS A 167 15.91 -10.25 -8.41
C LYS A 167 16.59 -11.26 -7.50
N VAL A 168 16.28 -11.22 -6.20
CA VAL A 168 16.86 -12.15 -5.20
C VAL A 168 16.42 -13.58 -5.50
N TYR A 169 15.17 -13.80 -5.90
CA TYR A 169 14.71 -15.11 -6.34
C TYR A 169 15.48 -15.61 -7.56
N ASN A 170 15.67 -14.77 -8.57
CA ASN A 170 16.36 -15.16 -9.80
C ASN A 170 17.85 -15.47 -9.58
N LEU A 171 18.52 -14.84 -8.59
CA LEU A 171 19.92 -15.10 -8.27
C LEU A 171 20.20 -16.55 -7.83
N GLN A 172 19.20 -17.28 -7.33
CA GLN A 172 19.39 -18.70 -6.98
C GLN A 172 19.58 -19.62 -8.20
N TYR A 173 19.27 -19.12 -9.42
CA TYR A 173 19.35 -19.87 -10.67
C TYR A 173 20.45 -19.37 -11.63
N GLN A 174 21.25 -18.39 -11.21
CA GLN A 174 22.43 -17.90 -11.89
C GLN A 174 23.69 -18.50 -11.27
#